data_218b23e7507393ccba53063fc944eab0
#
_entry.id   218b23e7507393ccba53063fc944eab0
#
_cell.length_a   1.000
_cell.length_b   1.000
_cell.length_c   1.000
_cell.angle_alpha   90.00
_cell.angle_beta   90.00
_cell.angle_gamma   90.00
#
_symmetry.space_group_name_H-M   'P 1'
#
loop_
_entity.id
_entity.type
_entity.pdbx_description
1 polymer ?
#
loop_
_entity_poly.entity_id
_entity_poly.type
_entity_poly.pdbx_seq_one_letter_code
_entity_poly.pdbx_strand_id
1 'polypeptide(L)'
;LLRDGSVALSEDELHKVLETMPVDPPITQLLHPEVRYEVTDHCNASCIMCPRDEHEHGREHGIMDQALYEKSIDEVVSLGARKVVLTGFGEPMLDKHLEDKVAYAKSKGLSTYFITNGSALTGKRAARLLEVGLDEMRVSFYGMRKETYNAVMQGLDFEKTRDALLRFLEVRDAMKAKTRVQLSYLVLPENESDTQSFQEYWEPKVEAIEIWKPHNFGDGKDFRKRTDDVQIKQTCGRPENGPLQIQWNGEVIPCCYDYNN
;
A
#
# COMPACT_ATOMS: atom_id res chain seq x y z
N LEU A 1 11.40 -23.89 -12.35
CA LEU A 1 12.88 -23.95 -12.38
C LEU A 1 13.35 -24.87 -11.25
N LEU A 2 13.71 -26.08 -11.58
CA LEU A 2 14.31 -27.01 -10.61
C LEU A 2 15.77 -26.59 -10.38
N ARG A 3 16.15 -26.40 -9.11
CA ARG A 3 17.47 -25.92 -8.68
C ARG A 3 18.61 -26.96 -8.80
N ASP A 4 18.36 -28.07 -9.45
CA ASP A 4 19.30 -29.21 -9.53
C ASP A 4 19.89 -29.47 -10.92
N GLY A 5 19.74 -28.58 -11.87
CA GLY A 5 20.31 -28.67 -13.20
C GLY A 5 19.61 -29.67 -14.12
N SER A 6 18.44 -30.16 -13.77
CA SER A 6 17.68 -31.09 -14.61
C SER A 6 16.76 -30.34 -15.58
N VAL A 7 17.08 -30.51 -16.85
CA VAL A 7 16.30 -30.28 -18.09
C VAL A 7 15.33 -29.10 -18.06
N ALA A 8 15.77 -27.98 -18.62
CA ALA A 8 14.85 -26.96 -19.08
C ALA A 8 13.96 -27.57 -20.18
N LEU A 9 12.64 -27.56 -19.98
CA LEU A 9 11.68 -27.90 -21.03
C LEU A 9 11.91 -26.91 -22.19
N SER A 10 11.88 -27.41 -23.42
CA SER A 10 11.81 -26.55 -24.60
C SER A 10 10.48 -25.78 -24.59
N GLU A 11 10.41 -24.65 -25.33
CA GLU A 11 9.16 -23.88 -25.43
C GLU A 11 7.96 -24.73 -25.88
N ASP A 12 8.18 -25.67 -26.81
CA ASP A 12 7.15 -26.61 -27.29
C ASP A 12 6.72 -27.59 -26.21
N GLU A 13 7.62 -28.08 -25.37
CA GLU A 13 7.28 -28.97 -24.26
C GLU A 13 6.55 -28.22 -23.14
N LEU A 14 6.97 -26.99 -22.85
CA LEU A 14 6.27 -26.12 -21.92
C LEU A 14 4.84 -25.81 -22.41
N HIS A 15 4.68 -25.52 -23.70
CA HIS A 15 3.37 -25.26 -24.30
C HIS A 15 2.45 -26.48 -24.20
N LYS A 16 2.97 -27.67 -24.49
CA LYS A 16 2.20 -28.93 -24.33
C LYS A 16 1.82 -29.20 -22.87
N VAL A 17 2.70 -28.92 -21.92
CA VAL A 17 2.38 -29.07 -20.50
C VAL A 17 1.28 -28.08 -20.10
N LEU A 18 1.36 -26.82 -20.53
CA LEU A 18 0.36 -25.80 -20.25
C LEU A 18 -1.01 -26.15 -20.87
N GLU A 19 -1.04 -26.71 -22.10
CA GLU A 19 -2.26 -27.17 -22.74
C GLU A 19 -2.92 -28.37 -22.05
N THR A 20 -2.13 -29.17 -21.34
CA THR A 20 -2.63 -30.35 -20.60
C THR A 20 -2.93 -30.08 -19.14
N MET A 21 -2.54 -28.90 -18.62
CA MET A 21 -2.89 -28.52 -17.26
C MET A 21 -4.42 -28.33 -17.15
N PRO A 22 -5.04 -28.88 -16.10
CA PRO A 22 -6.43 -28.59 -15.86
C PRO A 22 -6.62 -27.09 -15.74
N VAL A 23 -7.53 -26.53 -16.52
CA VAL A 23 -7.93 -25.12 -16.34
C VAL A 23 -8.53 -25.03 -14.95
N ASP A 24 -7.94 -24.23 -14.09
CA ASP A 24 -8.51 -23.98 -12.77
C ASP A 24 -9.96 -23.53 -12.92
N PRO A 25 -10.87 -24.03 -12.09
CA PRO A 25 -12.24 -23.58 -12.13
C PRO A 25 -12.28 -22.05 -11.93
N PRO A 26 -13.18 -21.33 -12.59
CA PRO A 26 -13.27 -19.89 -12.43
C PRO A 26 -13.42 -19.54 -10.94
N ILE A 27 -12.68 -18.52 -10.49
CA ILE A 27 -12.81 -18.01 -9.12
C ILE A 27 -14.26 -17.55 -8.94
N THR A 28 -14.96 -18.19 -8.03
CA THR A 28 -16.37 -17.87 -7.72
C THR A 28 -16.53 -17.07 -6.44
N GLN A 29 -15.48 -17.00 -5.62
CA GLN A 29 -15.49 -16.25 -4.37
C GLN A 29 -14.06 -15.88 -3.97
N LEU A 30 -13.89 -14.68 -3.40
CA LEU A 30 -12.65 -14.28 -2.78
C LEU A 30 -12.44 -15.00 -1.44
N LEU A 31 -11.22 -15.46 -1.19
CA LEU A 31 -10.83 -16.04 0.10
C LEU A 31 -10.71 -14.97 1.19
N HIS A 32 -10.39 -13.73 0.80
CA HIS A 32 -10.26 -12.60 1.72
C HIS A 32 -11.17 -11.44 1.25
N PRO A 33 -11.96 -10.82 2.15
CA PRO A 33 -12.92 -9.76 1.76
C PRO A 33 -12.26 -8.42 1.42
N GLU A 34 -10.97 -8.25 1.71
CA GLU A 34 -10.19 -7.07 1.35
C GLU A 34 -9.51 -7.29 0.01
N VAL A 35 -9.57 -6.29 -0.87
CA VAL A 35 -8.80 -6.24 -2.12
C VAL A 35 -7.92 -5.00 -2.09
N ARG A 36 -6.68 -5.13 -2.52
CA ARG A 36 -5.70 -4.04 -2.55
C ARG A 36 -5.44 -3.62 -3.98
N TYR A 37 -5.40 -2.31 -4.17
CA TYR A 37 -5.11 -1.69 -5.46
C TYR A 37 -3.90 -0.77 -5.34
N GLU A 38 -2.91 -1.01 -6.16
CA GLU A 38 -1.89 -0.02 -6.44
C GLU A 38 -2.41 0.89 -7.56
N VAL A 39 -3.01 2.02 -7.19
CA VAL A 39 -3.58 2.96 -8.18
C VAL A 39 -2.51 3.73 -8.95
N THR A 40 -1.30 3.76 -8.44
CA THR A 40 -0.10 4.27 -9.11
C THR A 40 1.14 3.73 -8.41
N ASP A 41 2.22 3.56 -9.14
CA ASP A 41 3.55 3.29 -8.62
C ASP A 41 4.46 4.53 -8.61
N HIS A 42 3.96 5.68 -9.12
CA HIS A 42 4.66 6.95 -8.94
C HIS A 42 4.65 7.39 -7.48
N CYS A 43 5.80 7.85 -7.00
CA CYS A 43 5.94 8.41 -5.66
C CYS A 43 6.82 9.66 -5.70
N ASN A 44 6.49 10.65 -4.89
CA ASN A 44 7.25 11.88 -4.73
C ASN A 44 8.23 11.84 -3.55
N ALA A 45 8.45 10.65 -2.97
CA ALA A 45 9.39 10.41 -1.89
C ALA A 45 10.39 9.32 -2.26
N SER A 46 11.59 9.38 -1.67
CA SER A 46 12.66 8.38 -1.76
C SER A 46 13.04 7.92 -0.35
N CYS A 47 12.05 7.31 0.34
CA CYS A 47 12.24 6.88 1.73
C CYS A 47 13.33 5.83 1.84
N ILE A 48 14.23 5.96 2.84
CA ILE A 48 15.41 5.10 2.97
C ILE A 48 15.11 3.61 3.12
N MET A 49 13.90 3.25 3.59
CA MET A 49 13.47 1.86 3.74
C MET A 49 12.71 1.32 2.53
N CYS A 50 12.31 2.19 1.59
CA CYS A 50 11.52 1.76 0.45
C CYS A 50 12.40 1.09 -0.61
N PRO A 51 12.06 -0.12 -1.08
CA PRO A 51 12.85 -0.81 -2.09
C PRO A 51 12.69 -0.20 -3.48
N ARG A 52 11.70 0.66 -3.72
CA ARG A 52 11.35 1.20 -5.04
C ARG A 52 12.51 1.80 -5.81
N ASP A 53 13.38 2.58 -5.14
CA ASP A 53 14.47 3.30 -5.79
C ASP A 53 15.75 2.45 -5.97
N GLU A 54 15.81 1.26 -5.35
CA GLU A 54 16.98 0.38 -5.42
C GLU A 54 16.91 -0.65 -6.54
N HIS A 55 15.74 -0.82 -7.06
CA HIS A 55 15.50 -1.78 -8.10
C HIS A 55 15.24 -1.03 -9.40
N GLU A 56 16.26 -0.94 -10.24
CA GLU A 56 16.13 -0.61 -11.66
C GLU A 56 15.38 -1.77 -12.35
N HIS A 57 14.08 -1.89 -12.05
CA HIS A 57 13.29 -2.98 -12.61
C HIS A 57 12.71 -2.53 -13.95
N GLY A 58 12.67 -3.48 -14.85
CA GLY A 58 11.98 -3.33 -16.12
C GLY A 58 10.46 -3.16 -16.02
N ARG A 59 9.93 -2.85 -14.81
CA ARG A 59 8.53 -2.57 -14.59
C ARG A 59 8.19 -1.17 -15.11
N GLU A 60 7.21 -1.09 -15.99
CA GLU A 60 6.67 0.18 -16.45
C GLU A 60 6.00 0.93 -15.29
N HIS A 61 6.11 2.27 -15.34
CA HIS A 61 5.48 3.15 -14.37
C HIS A 61 4.17 3.71 -14.90
N GLY A 62 3.15 3.81 -14.04
CA GLY A 62 1.88 4.34 -14.50
C GLY A 62 0.88 4.67 -13.39
N ILE A 63 -0.30 5.05 -13.86
CA ILE A 63 -1.47 5.34 -13.03
C ILE A 63 -2.60 4.48 -13.57
N MET A 64 -3.33 3.80 -12.69
CA MET A 64 -4.45 2.96 -13.05
C MET A 64 -5.56 3.77 -13.73
N ASP A 65 -5.90 3.37 -14.94
CA ASP A 65 -7.00 3.96 -15.68
C ASP A 65 -8.33 3.83 -14.90
N GLN A 66 -9.19 4.86 -15.00
CA GLN A 66 -10.45 4.88 -14.26
C GLN A 66 -11.39 3.76 -14.71
N ALA A 67 -11.46 3.48 -16.02
CA ALA A 67 -12.36 2.43 -16.54
C ALA A 67 -11.85 1.04 -16.15
N LEU A 68 -10.54 0.82 -16.13
CA LEU A 68 -9.95 -0.41 -15.62
C LEU A 68 -10.28 -0.60 -14.14
N TYR A 69 -10.13 0.45 -13.33
CA TYR A 69 -10.47 0.42 -11.91
C TYR A 69 -11.95 0.05 -11.70
N GLU A 70 -12.85 0.76 -12.37
CA GLU A 70 -14.30 0.56 -12.23
C GLU A 70 -14.72 -0.87 -12.63
N LYS A 71 -14.22 -1.36 -13.78
CA LYS A 71 -14.44 -2.74 -14.21
C LYS A 71 -13.96 -3.74 -13.15
N SER A 72 -12.76 -3.56 -12.67
CA SER A 72 -12.17 -4.44 -11.66
C SER A 72 -12.93 -4.40 -10.32
N ILE A 73 -13.40 -3.21 -9.88
CA ILE A 73 -14.26 -3.08 -8.70
C ILE A 73 -15.55 -3.88 -8.87
N ASP A 74 -16.20 -3.80 -10.02
CA ASP A 74 -17.44 -4.55 -10.27
C ASP A 74 -17.20 -6.07 -10.22
N GLU A 75 -16.09 -6.54 -10.76
CA GLU A 75 -15.69 -7.94 -10.69
C GLU A 75 -15.45 -8.40 -9.26
N VAL A 76 -14.63 -7.69 -8.48
CA VAL A 76 -14.30 -8.10 -7.09
C VAL A 76 -15.52 -8.00 -6.17
N VAL A 77 -16.44 -7.07 -6.40
CA VAL A 77 -17.72 -6.99 -5.67
C VAL A 77 -18.56 -8.23 -5.94
N SER A 78 -18.64 -8.68 -7.20
CA SER A 78 -19.34 -9.91 -7.57
C SER A 78 -18.76 -11.16 -6.91
N LEU A 79 -17.45 -11.13 -6.61
CA LEU A 79 -16.71 -12.17 -5.89
C LEU A 79 -16.77 -12.04 -4.35
N GLY A 80 -17.48 -11.06 -3.83
CA GLY A 80 -17.70 -10.89 -2.39
C GLY A 80 -16.77 -9.94 -1.67
N ALA A 81 -16.04 -9.06 -2.36
CA ALA A 81 -15.27 -8.00 -1.74
C ALA A 81 -16.14 -7.13 -0.82
N ARG A 82 -15.56 -6.68 0.29
CA ARG A 82 -16.19 -5.80 1.29
C ARG A 82 -15.37 -4.55 1.56
N LYS A 83 -14.07 -4.59 1.27
CA LYS A 83 -13.14 -3.51 1.55
C LYS A 83 -12.14 -3.37 0.41
N VAL A 84 -11.87 -2.12 0.05
CA VAL A 84 -10.82 -1.75 -0.88
C VAL A 84 -9.75 -0.95 -0.14
N VAL A 85 -8.50 -1.33 -0.34
CA VAL A 85 -7.33 -0.61 0.17
C VAL A 85 -6.52 -0.09 -1.01
N LEU A 86 -6.42 1.23 -1.14
CA LEU A 86 -5.61 1.86 -2.17
C LEU A 86 -4.18 2.04 -1.64
N THR A 87 -3.30 1.12 -2.01
CA THR A 87 -1.93 1.05 -1.50
C THR A 87 -1.02 0.27 -2.45
N GLY A 88 0.21 0.68 -2.55
CA GLY A 88 1.26 0.03 -3.34
C GLY A 88 2.61 0.67 -3.02
N PHE A 89 3.52 0.64 -3.98
CA PHE A 89 4.82 1.28 -3.85
C PHE A 89 4.80 2.78 -4.22
N GLY A 90 3.72 3.24 -4.83
CA GLY A 90 3.51 4.64 -5.16
C GLY A 90 2.80 5.42 -4.03
N GLU A 91 2.66 6.73 -4.28
CA GLU A 91 1.84 7.62 -3.46
C GLU A 91 0.47 7.79 -4.11
N PRO A 92 -0.62 7.24 -3.54
CA PRO A 92 -1.95 7.28 -4.15
C PRO A 92 -2.45 8.71 -4.45
N MET A 93 -2.03 9.69 -3.64
CA MET A 93 -2.40 11.09 -3.84
C MET A 93 -1.77 11.71 -5.10
N LEU A 94 -0.86 11.04 -5.81
CA LEU A 94 -0.37 11.48 -7.12
C LEU A 94 -1.34 11.11 -8.25
N ASP A 95 -2.25 10.18 -8.02
CA ASP A 95 -3.38 9.98 -8.91
C ASP A 95 -4.37 11.14 -8.77
N LYS A 96 -4.65 11.82 -9.89
CA LYS A 96 -5.58 12.96 -9.94
C LYS A 96 -7.04 12.53 -9.79
N HIS A 97 -7.33 11.25 -9.99
CA HIS A 97 -8.65 10.63 -9.93
C HIS A 97 -8.84 9.74 -8.70
N LEU A 98 -7.96 9.88 -7.68
CA LEU A 98 -8.07 9.10 -6.45
C LEU A 98 -9.45 9.26 -5.80
N GLU A 99 -9.94 10.50 -5.70
CA GLU A 99 -11.24 10.81 -5.09
C GLU A 99 -12.41 10.19 -5.88
N ASP A 100 -12.29 10.12 -7.20
CA ASP A 100 -13.31 9.49 -8.06
C ASP A 100 -13.27 7.95 -7.88
N LYS A 101 -12.08 7.37 -7.72
CA LYS A 101 -11.92 5.94 -7.38
C LYS A 101 -12.53 5.61 -6.02
N VAL A 102 -12.29 6.45 -5.01
CA VAL A 102 -12.93 6.30 -3.68
C VAL A 102 -14.45 6.40 -3.82
N ALA A 103 -14.97 7.41 -4.53
CA ALA A 103 -16.41 7.59 -4.75
C ALA A 103 -17.05 6.37 -5.44
N TYR A 104 -16.39 5.82 -6.45
CA TYR A 104 -16.87 4.64 -7.16
C TYR A 104 -16.96 3.43 -6.24
N ALA A 105 -15.89 3.11 -5.51
CA ALA A 105 -15.89 2.01 -4.54
C ALA A 105 -16.99 2.18 -3.48
N LYS A 106 -17.19 3.40 -2.96
CA LYS A 106 -18.28 3.73 -2.04
C LYS A 106 -19.66 3.49 -2.65
N SER A 107 -19.87 3.84 -3.91
CA SER A 107 -21.13 3.60 -4.62
C SER A 107 -21.49 2.11 -4.75
N LYS A 108 -20.49 1.24 -4.70
CA LYS A 108 -20.65 -0.22 -4.70
C LYS A 108 -20.78 -0.83 -3.30
N GLY A 109 -20.86 0.00 -2.26
CA GLY A 109 -21.01 -0.43 -0.86
C GLY A 109 -19.74 -0.93 -0.19
N LEU A 110 -18.58 -0.69 -0.78
CA LEU A 110 -17.30 -1.07 -0.22
C LEU A 110 -16.85 -0.08 0.88
N SER A 111 -16.20 -0.61 1.91
CA SER A 111 -15.37 0.21 2.81
C SER A 111 -14.09 0.60 2.09
N THR A 112 -13.69 1.87 2.22
CA THR A 112 -12.54 2.43 1.52
C THR A 112 -11.46 2.89 2.48
N TYR A 113 -10.23 2.57 2.13
CA TYR A 113 -9.05 2.86 2.90
C TYR A 113 -7.87 3.14 1.97
N PHE A 114 -7.04 4.12 2.26
CA PHE A 114 -5.78 4.28 1.55
C PHE A 114 -4.61 4.63 2.47
N ILE A 115 -3.40 4.35 1.99
CA ILE A 115 -2.15 4.63 2.68
C ILE A 115 -1.42 5.72 1.90
N THR A 116 -0.99 6.78 2.59
CA THR A 116 -0.36 7.95 1.98
C THR A 116 0.84 8.42 2.80
N ASN A 117 1.77 9.08 2.15
CA ASN A 117 2.81 9.84 2.83
C ASN A 117 2.33 11.22 3.34
N GLY A 118 1.10 11.60 3.03
CA GLY A 118 0.45 12.82 3.51
C GLY A 118 0.88 14.12 2.85
N SER A 119 1.91 14.12 2.02
CA SER A 119 2.50 15.36 1.46
C SER A 119 1.59 16.11 0.48
N ALA A 120 0.63 15.41 -0.14
CA ALA A 120 -0.29 15.95 -1.13
C ALA A 120 -1.69 16.24 -0.58
N LEU A 121 -1.90 16.20 0.74
CA LEU A 121 -3.15 16.52 1.42
C LEU A 121 -3.44 18.03 1.38
N THR A 122 -3.80 18.56 0.21
CA THR A 122 -4.25 19.96 0.12
C THR A 122 -5.67 20.11 0.67
N GLY A 123 -6.03 21.32 1.14
CA GLY A 123 -7.35 21.55 1.70
C GLY A 123 -8.51 21.20 0.74
N LYS A 124 -8.34 21.42 -0.57
CA LYS A 124 -9.33 21.05 -1.59
C LYS A 124 -9.49 19.54 -1.71
N ARG A 125 -8.39 18.80 -1.76
CA ARG A 125 -8.41 17.34 -1.85
C ARG A 125 -8.92 16.71 -0.56
N ALA A 126 -8.50 17.26 0.60
CA ALA A 126 -9.02 16.85 1.90
C ALA A 126 -10.54 16.92 1.95
N ALA A 127 -11.13 18.10 1.60
CA ALA A 127 -12.58 18.27 1.56
C ALA A 127 -13.24 17.24 0.63
N ARG A 128 -12.69 17.05 -0.58
CA ARG A 128 -13.27 16.12 -1.55
C ARG A 128 -13.23 14.66 -1.07
N LEU A 129 -12.13 14.20 -0.45
CA LEU A 129 -12.03 12.85 0.13
C LEU A 129 -13.09 12.62 1.23
N LEU A 130 -13.33 13.65 2.06
CA LEU A 130 -14.35 13.59 3.11
C LEU A 130 -15.76 13.61 2.54
N GLU A 131 -16.03 14.42 1.51
CA GLU A 131 -17.32 14.50 0.81
C GLU A 131 -17.70 13.16 0.13
N VAL A 132 -16.75 12.49 -0.50
CA VAL A 132 -17.00 11.18 -1.14
C VAL A 132 -17.13 10.03 -0.14
N GLY A 133 -16.92 10.31 1.16
CA GLY A 133 -17.15 9.37 2.24
C GLY A 133 -16.02 8.36 2.45
N LEU A 134 -14.78 8.79 2.32
CA LEU A 134 -13.62 7.98 2.70
C LEU A 134 -13.79 7.47 4.14
N ASP A 135 -13.65 6.17 4.35
CA ASP A 135 -13.83 5.58 5.69
C ASP A 135 -12.57 5.68 6.54
N GLU A 136 -11.39 5.45 5.96
CA GLU A 136 -10.15 5.43 6.72
C GLU A 136 -8.95 5.89 5.87
N MET A 137 -8.02 6.60 6.50
CA MET A 137 -6.74 6.99 5.93
C MET A 137 -5.61 6.65 6.90
N ARG A 138 -4.58 5.97 6.40
CA ARG A 138 -3.32 5.78 7.13
C ARG A 138 -2.27 6.71 6.55
N VAL A 139 -1.65 7.50 7.42
CA VAL A 139 -0.54 8.36 7.03
C VAL A 139 0.76 7.78 7.55
N SER A 140 1.69 7.54 6.64
CA SER A 140 3.07 7.20 6.97
C SER A 140 3.81 8.47 7.37
N PHE A 141 4.15 8.61 8.68
CA PHE A 141 4.76 9.82 9.20
C PHE A 141 5.88 9.45 10.18
N TYR A 142 7.12 9.40 9.71
CA TYR A 142 8.24 8.72 10.38
C TYR A 142 9.25 9.68 11.00
N GLY A 143 8.80 10.60 11.81
CA GLY A 143 9.64 11.53 12.58
C GLY A 143 8.82 12.56 13.33
N MET A 144 9.38 13.18 14.35
CA MET A 144 8.75 14.25 15.11
C MET A 144 9.50 15.58 14.97
N ARG A 145 10.70 15.53 14.46
CA ARG A 145 11.55 16.68 14.14
C ARG A 145 11.90 16.66 12.66
N LYS A 146 12.21 17.83 12.12
CA LYS A 146 12.60 17.99 10.72
C LYS A 146 13.78 17.11 10.33
N GLU A 147 14.79 17.05 11.19
CA GLU A 147 16.03 16.30 10.96
C GLU A 147 15.74 14.80 10.84
N THR A 148 14.99 14.25 11.78
CA THR A 148 14.66 12.82 11.83
C THR A 148 13.67 12.42 10.73
N TYR A 149 12.65 13.24 10.50
CA TYR A 149 11.68 12.99 9.43
C TYR A 149 12.32 13.03 8.05
N ASN A 150 13.08 14.10 7.75
CA ASN A 150 13.69 14.27 6.43
C ASN A 150 14.83 13.26 6.17
N ALA A 151 15.47 12.75 7.23
CA ALA A 151 16.46 11.68 7.09
C ALA A 151 15.80 10.35 6.61
N VAL A 152 14.58 10.07 7.06
CA VAL A 152 13.85 8.84 6.75
C VAL A 152 12.97 8.99 5.52
N MET A 153 12.17 10.07 5.46
CA MET A 153 11.19 10.34 4.42
C MET A 153 11.78 11.31 3.38
N GLN A 154 12.88 10.89 2.74
CA GLN A 154 13.60 11.74 1.79
C GLN A 154 12.70 12.20 0.64
N GLY A 155 12.93 13.44 0.18
CA GLY A 155 12.11 14.09 -0.82
C GLY A 155 10.87 14.80 -0.28
N LEU A 156 10.51 14.59 0.99
CA LEU A 156 9.39 15.25 1.65
C LEU A 156 9.86 16.33 2.62
N ASP A 157 8.95 17.24 2.96
CA ASP A 157 9.16 18.35 3.88
C ASP A 157 8.32 18.14 5.14
N PHE A 158 8.99 18.07 6.29
CA PHE A 158 8.35 17.82 7.58
C PHE A 158 7.24 18.81 7.90
N GLU A 159 7.55 20.12 7.84
CA GLU A 159 6.60 21.16 8.23
C GLU A 159 5.37 21.15 7.33
N LYS A 160 5.60 21.06 6.01
CA LYS A 160 4.49 21.03 5.04
C LYS A 160 3.59 19.81 5.23
N THR A 161 4.18 18.64 5.43
CA THR A 161 3.41 17.40 5.61
C THR A 161 2.65 17.39 6.94
N ARG A 162 3.31 17.83 8.03
CA ARG A 162 2.65 18.00 9.33
C ARG A 162 1.46 18.96 9.24
N ASP A 163 1.67 20.13 8.65
CA ASP A 163 0.65 21.17 8.57
C ASP A 163 -0.51 20.74 7.64
N ALA A 164 -0.21 19.98 6.57
CA ALA A 164 -1.23 19.39 5.71
C ALA A 164 -2.10 18.38 6.46
N LEU A 165 -1.47 17.52 7.27
CA LEU A 165 -2.18 16.54 8.11
C LEU A 165 -3.04 17.23 9.18
N LEU A 166 -2.50 18.23 9.88
CA LEU A 166 -3.26 19.00 10.88
C LEU A 166 -4.47 19.68 10.24
N ARG A 167 -4.29 20.27 9.07
CA ARG A 167 -5.39 20.89 8.33
C ARG A 167 -6.43 19.86 7.87
N PHE A 168 -6.03 18.66 7.47
CA PHE A 168 -6.97 17.59 7.16
C PHE A 168 -7.85 17.26 8.37
N LEU A 169 -7.24 17.13 9.55
CA LEU A 169 -7.98 16.86 10.80
C LEU A 169 -8.96 18.00 11.13
N GLU A 170 -8.53 19.26 11.00
CA GLU A 170 -9.39 20.43 11.19
C GLU A 170 -10.60 20.41 10.23
N VAL A 171 -10.39 20.15 8.95
CA VAL A 171 -11.47 20.08 7.94
C VAL A 171 -12.40 18.90 8.25
N ARG A 172 -11.85 17.72 8.59
CA ARG A 172 -12.63 16.56 8.99
C ARG A 172 -13.57 16.88 10.15
N ASP A 173 -13.03 17.50 11.19
CA ASP A 173 -13.79 17.81 12.40
C ASP A 173 -14.86 18.91 12.13
N ALA A 174 -14.51 19.93 11.34
CA ALA A 174 -15.47 20.97 10.91
C ALA A 174 -16.61 20.40 10.08
N MET A 175 -16.34 19.45 9.21
CA MET A 175 -17.34 18.74 8.39
C MET A 175 -18.09 17.66 9.19
N LYS A 176 -17.66 17.34 10.41
CA LYS A 176 -18.16 16.20 11.22
C LYS A 176 -18.09 14.88 10.44
N ALA A 177 -17.09 14.76 9.60
CA ALA A 177 -16.88 13.53 8.83
C ALA A 177 -16.41 12.39 9.73
N LYS A 178 -16.82 11.16 9.38
CA LYS A 178 -16.51 9.96 10.18
C LYS A 178 -15.22 9.28 9.77
N THR A 179 -14.46 9.88 8.87
CA THR A 179 -13.20 9.34 8.37
C THR A 179 -12.21 9.13 9.52
N ARG A 180 -11.76 7.90 9.70
CA ARG A 180 -10.74 7.57 10.68
C ARG A 180 -9.36 7.89 10.13
N VAL A 181 -8.51 8.46 10.97
CA VAL A 181 -7.11 8.74 10.63
C VAL A 181 -6.22 7.91 11.53
N GLN A 182 -5.35 7.14 10.90
CA GLN A 182 -4.35 6.33 11.57
C GLN A 182 -2.96 6.80 11.15
N LEU A 183 -2.04 6.89 12.07
CA LEU A 183 -0.63 7.12 11.75
C LEU A 183 0.16 5.83 11.87
N SER A 184 1.04 5.60 10.92
CA SER A 184 2.07 4.57 11.07
C SER A 184 3.43 5.22 11.27
N TYR A 185 4.19 4.68 12.21
CA TYR A 185 5.56 5.09 12.53
C TYR A 185 6.47 3.89 12.41
N LEU A 186 7.40 3.93 11.48
CA LEU A 186 8.41 2.90 11.31
C LEU A 186 9.66 3.31 12.08
N VAL A 187 10.04 2.51 13.08
CA VAL A 187 11.21 2.78 13.92
C VAL A 187 12.48 2.35 13.19
N LEU A 188 13.33 3.32 12.92
CA LEU A 188 14.66 3.17 12.32
C LEU A 188 15.71 3.85 13.24
N PRO A 189 16.99 3.54 13.10
CA PRO A 189 18.04 4.20 13.91
C PRO A 189 17.98 5.73 13.81
N GLU A 190 17.61 6.28 12.65
CA GLU A 190 17.55 7.71 12.37
C GLU A 190 16.45 8.44 13.15
N ASN A 191 15.38 7.73 13.53
CA ASN A 191 14.19 8.34 14.15
C ASN A 191 13.77 7.69 15.47
N GLU A 192 14.47 6.68 15.97
CA GLU A 192 14.10 5.95 17.18
C GLU A 192 13.90 6.88 18.39
N SER A 193 14.73 7.91 18.49
CA SER A 193 14.67 8.90 19.58
C SER A 193 13.38 9.72 19.61
N ASP A 194 12.63 9.77 18.52
CA ASP A 194 11.40 10.55 18.41
C ASP A 194 10.13 9.74 18.74
N THR A 195 10.24 8.42 18.90
CA THR A 195 9.09 7.51 19.02
C THR A 195 8.12 7.92 20.13
N GLN A 196 8.64 8.23 21.31
CA GLN A 196 7.81 8.61 22.45
C GLN A 196 7.13 9.97 22.22
N SER A 197 7.89 11.00 21.83
CA SER A 197 7.34 12.34 21.57
C SER A 197 6.33 12.34 20.41
N PHE A 198 6.51 11.45 19.41
CA PHE A 198 5.57 11.24 18.35
C PHE A 198 4.23 10.71 18.87
N GLN A 199 4.24 9.67 19.71
CA GLN A 199 3.04 9.11 20.31
C GLN A 199 2.32 10.14 21.18
N GLU A 200 3.02 10.80 22.10
CA GLU A 200 2.45 11.81 22.99
C GLU A 200 1.78 12.97 22.24
N TYR A 201 2.36 13.39 21.12
CA TYR A 201 1.83 14.50 20.32
C TYR A 201 0.60 14.10 19.49
N TRP A 202 0.62 12.92 18.88
CA TRP A 202 -0.41 12.53 17.91
C TRP A 202 -1.58 11.74 18.51
N GLU A 203 -1.37 11.01 19.62
CA GLU A 203 -2.40 10.18 20.25
C GLU A 203 -3.72 10.93 20.55
N PRO A 204 -3.72 12.18 21.03
CA PRO A 204 -4.97 12.91 21.26
C PRO A 204 -5.64 13.45 19.98
N LYS A 205 -5.04 13.27 18.80
CA LYS A 205 -5.50 13.90 17.54
C LYS A 205 -5.99 12.90 16.50
N VAL A 206 -5.61 11.63 16.61
CA VAL A 206 -5.91 10.58 15.62
C VAL A 206 -6.53 9.36 16.28
N GLU A 207 -7.19 8.52 15.51
CA GLU A 207 -7.90 7.35 16.03
C GLU A 207 -6.99 6.18 16.36
N ALA A 208 -5.79 6.11 15.77
CA ALA A 208 -4.80 5.06 16.07
C ALA A 208 -3.38 5.48 15.67
N ILE A 209 -2.42 4.91 16.38
CA ILE A 209 -0.99 4.97 16.02
C ILE A 209 -0.45 3.55 16.00
N GLU A 210 0.18 3.17 14.91
CA GLU A 210 0.88 1.89 14.78
C GLU A 210 2.39 2.10 14.74
N ILE A 211 3.09 1.49 15.67
CA ILE A 211 4.55 1.51 15.72
C ILE A 211 5.08 0.20 15.13
N TRP A 212 5.79 0.32 14.02
CA TRP A 212 6.32 -0.81 13.28
C TRP A 212 7.84 -0.93 13.44
N LYS A 213 8.31 -2.18 13.40
CA LYS A 213 9.73 -2.47 13.17
C LYS A 213 9.96 -2.76 11.70
N PRO A 214 11.09 -2.36 11.13
CA PRO A 214 11.36 -2.60 9.72
C PRO A 214 11.44 -4.09 9.40
N HIS A 215 11.11 -4.42 8.18
CA HIS A 215 11.31 -5.73 7.57
C HIS A 215 12.07 -5.55 6.25
N ASN A 216 12.69 -6.61 5.76
CA ASN A 216 13.63 -6.55 4.64
C ASN A 216 13.00 -6.86 3.27
N PHE A 217 11.71 -6.75 3.11
CA PHE A 217 11.00 -6.96 1.82
C PHE A 217 11.49 -8.17 0.99
N GLY A 218 11.84 -9.27 1.68
CA GLY A 218 12.34 -10.49 1.03
C GLY A 218 13.86 -10.54 0.92
N ASP A 219 14.46 -9.82 0.05
CA ASP A 219 15.90 -9.74 -0.23
C ASP A 219 16.48 -8.33 -0.24
N GLY A 220 15.63 -7.34 0.05
CA GLY A 220 16.03 -5.94 0.13
C GLY A 220 16.91 -5.60 1.34
N LYS A 221 16.88 -4.34 1.75
CA LYS A 221 17.69 -3.82 2.87
C LYS A 221 17.49 -4.63 4.15
N ASP A 222 18.57 -5.15 4.69
CA ASP A 222 18.52 -5.88 5.96
C ASP A 222 18.55 -4.88 7.13
N PHE A 223 17.39 -4.39 7.52
CA PHE A 223 17.20 -3.57 8.73
C PHE A 223 17.14 -4.40 10.01
N ARG A 224 17.09 -5.73 9.90
CA ARG A 224 17.10 -6.64 11.04
C ARG A 224 18.43 -7.35 11.10
N LYS A 225 19.15 -7.19 12.20
CA LYS A 225 20.19 -8.17 12.53
C LYS A 225 19.51 -9.53 12.61
N ARG A 226 19.84 -10.44 11.69
CA ARG A 226 19.42 -11.84 11.78
C ARG A 226 19.94 -12.37 13.12
N THR A 227 19.02 -12.72 14.00
CA THR A 227 19.35 -13.57 15.14
C THR A 227 19.33 -15.01 14.64
N ASP A 228 20.26 -15.84 15.10
CA ASP A 228 20.43 -17.24 14.68
C ASP A 228 19.19 -18.13 14.95
N ASP A 229 18.17 -17.59 15.64
CA ASP A 229 16.91 -18.26 16.00
C ASP A 229 15.74 -18.01 15.01
N VAL A 230 16.00 -17.73 13.75
CA VAL A 230 14.93 -17.56 12.77
C VAL A 230 14.33 -18.92 12.44
N GLN A 231 13.15 -19.19 12.98
CA GLN A 231 12.33 -20.32 12.50
C GLN A 231 11.98 -20.07 11.04
N ILE A 232 12.52 -20.90 10.17
CA ILE A 232 12.17 -20.88 8.73
C ILE A 232 10.73 -21.40 8.63
N LYS A 233 9.79 -20.50 8.35
CA LYS A 233 8.44 -20.93 8.01
C LYS A 233 8.46 -21.58 6.63
N GLN A 234 7.81 -22.71 6.49
CA GLN A 234 7.68 -23.41 5.21
C GLN A 234 6.83 -22.60 4.21
N THR A 235 5.86 -21.84 4.69
CA THR A 235 5.05 -20.89 3.93
C THR A 235 4.70 -19.68 4.79
N CYS A 236 4.53 -18.52 4.17
CA CYS A 236 3.97 -17.36 4.84
C CYS A 236 2.42 -17.39 4.87
N GLY A 237 1.80 -18.32 4.13
CA GLY A 237 0.34 -18.47 3.99
C GLY A 237 -0.35 -17.32 3.25
N ARG A 238 0.38 -16.35 2.74
CA ARG A 238 -0.22 -15.16 2.10
C ARG A 238 -0.85 -15.46 0.75
N PRO A 239 -0.23 -16.27 -0.14
CA PRO A 239 -0.86 -16.64 -1.41
C PRO A 239 -2.22 -17.34 -1.23
N GLU A 240 -2.36 -18.14 -0.15
CA GLU A 240 -3.58 -18.90 0.11
C GLU A 240 -4.64 -18.11 0.90
N ASN A 241 -4.22 -17.15 1.75
CA ASN A 241 -5.13 -16.51 2.72
C ASN A 241 -5.04 -14.98 2.72
N GLY A 242 -4.19 -14.39 1.89
CA GLY A 242 -4.00 -12.95 1.81
C GLY A 242 -5.05 -12.25 0.96
N PRO A 243 -5.14 -10.92 1.07
CA PRO A 243 -5.95 -10.12 0.16
C PRO A 243 -5.39 -10.17 -1.27
N LEU A 244 -6.28 -10.20 -2.23
CA LEU A 244 -5.93 -10.02 -3.63
C LEU A 244 -5.26 -8.65 -3.81
N GLN A 245 -4.18 -8.60 -4.57
CA GLN A 245 -3.49 -7.37 -4.87
C GLN A 245 -3.42 -7.12 -6.37
N ILE A 246 -3.89 -5.97 -6.80
CA ILE A 246 -4.00 -5.57 -8.21
C ILE A 246 -3.13 -4.35 -8.42
N GLN A 247 -2.23 -4.43 -9.39
CA GLN A 247 -1.33 -3.35 -9.75
C GLN A 247 -2.00 -2.34 -10.70
N TRP A 248 -1.34 -1.20 -10.92
CA TRP A 248 -1.87 -0.11 -11.74
C TRP A 248 -2.22 -0.49 -13.19
N ASN A 249 -1.55 -1.50 -13.74
CA ASN A 249 -1.80 -2.05 -15.08
C ASN A 249 -2.85 -3.17 -15.11
N GLY A 250 -3.40 -3.56 -13.95
CA GLY A 250 -4.39 -4.62 -13.81
C GLY A 250 -3.81 -6.00 -13.51
N GLU A 251 -2.50 -6.15 -13.45
CA GLU A 251 -1.86 -7.41 -13.06
C GLU A 251 -2.14 -7.75 -11.60
N VAL A 252 -2.28 -9.04 -11.34
CA VAL A 252 -2.54 -9.57 -9.99
C VAL A 252 -1.28 -10.20 -9.44
N ILE A 253 -0.86 -9.77 -8.28
CA ILE A 253 0.32 -10.27 -7.60
C ILE A 253 -0.03 -10.98 -6.29
N PRO A 254 0.74 -12.00 -5.89
CA PRO A 254 0.44 -12.80 -4.69
C PRO A 254 0.72 -12.05 -3.38
N CYS A 255 1.57 -11.03 -3.41
CA CYS A 255 2.03 -10.36 -2.20
C CYS A 255 2.50 -8.93 -2.48
N CYS A 256 2.25 -8.02 -1.53
CA CYS A 256 2.77 -6.65 -1.59
C CYS A 256 4.31 -6.55 -1.53
N TYR A 257 5.02 -7.64 -1.33
CA TYR A 257 6.50 -7.69 -1.40
C TYR A 257 7.00 -8.12 -2.76
N ASP A 258 6.12 -8.63 -3.60
CA ASP A 258 6.41 -8.98 -4.98
C ASP A 258 6.14 -7.77 -5.86
N TYR A 259 7.09 -6.87 -5.94
CA TYR A 259 6.93 -5.63 -6.70
C TYR A 259 7.63 -5.68 -8.06
N ASN A 260 8.34 -6.75 -8.34
CA ASN A 260 9.00 -6.99 -9.62
C ASN A 260 8.16 -7.80 -10.62
N ASN A 261 7.10 -8.44 -10.14
CA ASN A 261 6.29 -9.45 -10.85
C ASN A 261 7.07 -10.71 -11.22
#